data_ca8e067c25fa421ca8f152e094c3eea0
#
_entry.id   ca8e067c25fa421ca8f152e094c3eea0
#
_cell.length_a   1.000
_cell.length_b   1.000
_cell.length_c   1.000
_cell.angle_alpha   90.00
_cell.angle_beta   90.00
_cell.angle_gamma   90.00
#
_symmetry.space_group_name_H-M   'P 1'
#
loop_
_entity.id
_entity.type
_entity.pdbx_description
1 polymer ?
#
loop_
_entity_poly.entity_id
_entity_poly.type
_entity_poly.pdbx_seq_one_letter_code
_entity_poly.pdbx_strand_id
1 'polypeptide(L)'
;MEPEALTSELSQLQLGGAVFVDTVEGVQSMLRQVRDGGVAEVAIDLEGVDLCRSGELCILQLSDGETTWVVDIFTLGEAAFAEGGLRAFMHDPAVLFVGFDGRADADALVYLYSARAASFYDVQIASCIRQDQEQGRRDRFVHGLGRATERFLRNDRDRALALERTKKAGLALFAPERGGSYAVWKQRPLPKALLDYAAADVALLLDMKREWEVFSPVEENKQKALVRIDRAVRSRLPAKGKQMAIKDF
;
A
#
# COMPACT_ATOMS: atom_id res chain seq x y z
N MET A 1 -1.97 -26.15 6.53
CA MET A 1 -1.79 -25.18 7.62
C MET A 1 -3.18 -24.71 8.00
N GLU A 2 -3.56 -24.92 9.24
CA GLU A 2 -4.91 -24.68 9.74
C GLU A 2 -5.25 -23.18 9.71
N PRO A 3 -6.50 -22.78 9.44
CA PRO A 3 -6.94 -21.38 9.41
C PRO A 3 -6.64 -20.60 10.71
N GLU A 4 -6.63 -21.31 11.85
CA GLU A 4 -6.33 -20.71 13.16
C GLU A 4 -4.87 -20.26 13.31
N ALA A 5 -3.91 -20.91 12.66
CA ALA A 5 -2.51 -20.51 12.72
C ALA A 5 -2.23 -19.18 12.00
N LEU A 6 -2.93 -18.92 10.88
CA LEU A 6 -2.82 -17.65 10.14
C LEU A 6 -3.47 -16.47 10.88
N THR A 7 -4.57 -16.71 11.59
CA THR A 7 -5.22 -15.69 12.43
C THR A 7 -4.32 -15.28 13.60
N SER A 8 -3.55 -16.24 14.16
CA SER A 8 -2.54 -16.00 15.19
C SER A 8 -1.36 -15.18 14.68
N GLU A 9 -0.93 -15.36 13.42
CA GLU A 9 0.21 -14.65 12.84
C GLU A 9 -0.12 -13.17 12.55
N LEU A 10 -1.32 -12.86 12.06
CA LEU A 10 -1.78 -11.47 11.90
C LEU A 10 -1.95 -10.76 13.25
N SER A 11 -2.40 -11.49 14.29
CA SER A 11 -2.42 -10.96 15.64
C SER A 11 -1.01 -10.67 16.19
N GLN A 12 -0.01 -11.47 15.81
CA GLN A 12 1.40 -11.22 16.16
C GLN A 12 2.00 -9.99 15.46
N LEU A 13 1.47 -9.64 14.29
CA LEU A 13 1.81 -8.38 13.60
C LEU A 13 1.11 -7.16 14.22
N GLN A 14 0.32 -7.36 15.29
CA GLN A 14 -0.59 -6.36 15.88
C GLN A 14 -1.66 -5.87 14.88
N LEU A 15 -1.89 -6.66 13.83
CA LEU A 15 -2.99 -6.43 12.92
C LEU A 15 -4.20 -7.21 13.47
N GLY A 16 -5.18 -6.52 13.97
CA GLY A 16 -6.53 -7.04 14.03
C GLY A 16 -6.88 -7.59 12.65
N GLY A 17 -7.69 -8.64 12.53
CA GLY A 17 -8.05 -9.20 11.23
C GLY A 17 -8.52 -8.08 10.28
N ALA A 18 -8.07 -8.13 9.03
CA ALA A 18 -8.48 -7.15 8.04
C ALA A 18 -10.00 -7.18 7.84
N VAL A 19 -10.62 -6.02 7.82
CA VAL A 19 -12.05 -5.86 7.53
C VAL A 19 -12.23 -5.80 6.02
N PHE A 20 -12.91 -6.80 5.45
CA PHE A 20 -13.25 -6.78 4.03
C PHE A 20 -14.50 -5.94 3.80
N VAL A 21 -14.44 -5.00 2.86
CA VAL A 21 -15.49 -4.01 2.59
C VAL A 21 -15.94 -4.14 1.14
N ASP A 22 -17.12 -4.70 0.93
CA ASP A 22 -17.71 -5.02 -0.38
C ASP A 22 -19.06 -4.34 -0.64
N THR A 23 -19.43 -3.35 0.18
CA THR A 23 -20.64 -2.54 0.01
C THR A 23 -20.35 -1.04 0.09
N VAL A 24 -21.16 -0.23 -0.56
CA VAL A 24 -21.06 1.24 -0.52
C VAL A 24 -21.22 1.76 0.91
N GLU A 25 -22.19 1.22 1.65
CA GLU A 25 -22.43 1.57 3.06
C GLU A 25 -21.23 1.20 3.94
N GLY A 26 -20.58 0.08 3.63
CA GLY A 26 -19.32 -0.35 4.27
C GLY A 26 -18.20 0.66 4.06
N VAL A 27 -18.02 1.15 2.83
CA VAL A 27 -17.05 2.21 2.50
C VAL A 27 -17.36 3.48 3.28
N GLN A 28 -18.61 3.93 3.29
CA GLN A 28 -19.04 5.11 4.03
C GLN A 28 -18.79 4.96 5.54
N SER A 29 -19.06 3.75 6.09
CA SER A 29 -18.85 3.46 7.51
C SER A 29 -17.36 3.49 7.86
N MET A 30 -16.51 2.86 7.04
CA MET A 30 -15.05 2.91 7.17
C MET A 30 -14.54 4.35 7.19
N LEU A 31 -14.96 5.18 6.24
CA LEU A 31 -14.50 6.58 6.15
C LEU A 31 -14.98 7.42 7.34
N ARG A 32 -16.18 7.12 7.89
CA ARG A 32 -16.61 7.76 9.15
C ARG A 32 -15.72 7.35 10.32
N GLN A 33 -15.39 6.07 10.46
CA GLN A 33 -14.52 5.59 11.54
C GLN A 33 -13.15 6.26 11.50
N VAL A 34 -12.53 6.36 10.32
CA VAL A 34 -11.26 7.07 10.14
C VAL A 34 -11.36 8.53 10.56
N ARG A 35 -12.43 9.24 10.16
CA ARG A 35 -12.62 10.67 10.50
C ARG A 35 -12.94 10.88 11.98
N ASP A 36 -13.83 10.07 12.53
CA ASP A 36 -14.26 10.16 13.93
C ASP A 36 -13.12 9.82 14.90
N GLY A 37 -12.21 8.95 14.49
CA GLY A 37 -10.96 8.67 15.19
C GLY A 37 -9.95 9.83 15.19
N GLY A 38 -10.24 10.93 14.48
CA GLY A 38 -9.33 12.07 14.37
C GLY A 38 -8.03 11.74 13.61
N VAL A 39 -8.05 10.68 12.82
CA VAL A 39 -6.88 10.17 12.12
C VAL A 39 -6.53 11.10 10.96
N ALA A 40 -5.36 11.74 11.06
CA ALA A 40 -4.82 12.61 10.01
C ALA A 40 -3.92 11.86 9.00
N GLU A 41 -3.51 10.64 9.33
CA GLU A 41 -2.59 9.83 8.54
C GLU A 41 -3.16 8.43 8.32
N VAL A 42 -3.23 7.96 7.08
CA VAL A 42 -3.69 6.62 6.72
C VAL A 42 -2.69 5.94 5.79
N ALA A 43 -2.32 4.71 6.09
CA ALA A 43 -1.55 3.89 5.16
C ALA A 43 -2.44 3.45 3.99
N ILE A 44 -1.87 3.39 2.78
CA ILE A 44 -2.59 3.00 1.56
C ILE A 44 -1.71 2.12 0.67
N ASP A 45 -2.33 1.13 0.06
CA ASP A 45 -1.75 0.33 -1.02
C ASP A 45 -2.86 -0.19 -1.94
N LEU A 46 -2.51 -0.66 -3.13
CA LEU A 46 -3.45 -1.14 -4.14
C LEU A 46 -2.97 -2.44 -4.77
N GLU A 47 -3.93 -3.33 -5.08
CA GLU A 47 -3.64 -4.55 -5.83
C GLU A 47 -4.60 -4.76 -6.99
N GLY A 48 -4.09 -5.40 -8.06
CA GLY A 48 -4.91 -5.62 -9.25
C GLY A 48 -4.20 -6.39 -10.35
N VAL A 49 -4.82 -6.42 -11.52
CA VAL A 49 -4.28 -7.06 -12.73
C VAL A 49 -3.58 -5.99 -13.56
N ASP A 50 -2.27 -6.14 -13.77
CA ASP A 50 -1.44 -5.17 -14.50
C ASP A 50 -1.66 -3.72 -14.06
N LEU A 51 -1.70 -3.52 -12.72
CA LEU A 51 -2.11 -2.28 -12.06
C LEU A 51 -1.40 -1.04 -12.64
N CYS A 52 -2.14 -0.30 -13.43
CA CYS A 52 -1.79 0.98 -14.06
C CYS A 52 -3.05 1.53 -14.75
N ARG A 53 -2.92 2.65 -15.48
CA ARG A 53 -4.01 3.28 -16.25
C ARG A 53 -4.76 2.38 -17.24
N SER A 54 -4.14 1.31 -17.70
CA SER A 54 -4.70 0.36 -18.67
C SER A 54 -4.93 -1.03 -18.09
N GLY A 55 -4.67 -1.20 -16.81
CA GLY A 55 -4.94 -2.43 -16.07
C GLY A 55 -6.26 -2.36 -15.30
N GLU A 56 -6.38 -3.20 -14.29
CA GLU A 56 -7.58 -3.28 -13.46
C GLU A 56 -7.18 -3.13 -11.98
N LEU A 57 -7.85 -2.24 -11.26
CA LEU A 57 -7.75 -2.15 -9.80
C LEU A 57 -8.76 -3.12 -9.19
N CYS A 58 -8.30 -4.06 -8.36
CA CYS A 58 -9.15 -5.08 -7.76
C CYS A 58 -9.47 -4.81 -6.29
N ILE A 59 -8.49 -4.37 -5.52
CA ILE A 59 -8.67 -4.03 -4.10
C ILE A 59 -7.85 -2.80 -3.74
N LEU A 60 -8.32 -2.06 -2.74
CA LEU A 60 -7.64 -0.93 -2.13
C LEU A 60 -7.56 -1.16 -0.63
N GLN A 61 -6.36 -1.09 -0.08
CA GLN A 61 -6.09 -1.24 1.34
C GLN A 61 -5.94 0.12 2.00
N LEU A 62 -6.58 0.30 3.17
CA LEU A 62 -6.37 1.42 4.07
C LEU A 62 -6.08 0.92 5.48
N SER A 63 -5.20 1.60 6.22
CA SER A 63 -4.99 1.35 7.64
C SER A 63 -4.76 2.65 8.39
N ASP A 64 -5.40 2.79 9.56
CA ASP A 64 -5.18 3.88 10.51
C ASP A 64 -4.12 3.53 11.58
N GLY A 65 -3.54 2.33 11.48
CA GLY A 65 -2.57 1.78 12.42
C GLY A 65 -3.20 0.85 13.46
N GLU A 66 -4.51 0.89 13.66
CA GLU A 66 -5.27 0.00 14.56
C GLU A 66 -6.12 -0.99 13.76
N THR A 67 -6.80 -0.49 12.74
CA THR A 67 -7.67 -1.27 11.86
C THR A 67 -7.14 -1.21 10.43
N THR A 68 -7.19 -2.35 9.76
CA THR A 68 -6.93 -2.44 8.32
C THR A 68 -8.20 -2.80 7.58
N TRP A 69 -8.54 -2.03 6.56
CA TRP A 69 -9.66 -2.30 5.66
C TRP A 69 -9.14 -2.68 4.27
N VAL A 70 -9.80 -3.65 3.66
CA VAL A 70 -9.58 -4.05 2.27
C VAL A 70 -10.87 -3.84 1.51
N VAL A 71 -10.91 -2.79 0.70
CA VAL A 71 -12.09 -2.40 -0.08
C VAL A 71 -12.10 -3.17 -1.40
N ASP A 72 -13.21 -3.84 -1.69
CA ASP A 72 -13.41 -4.60 -2.92
C ASP A 72 -13.77 -3.70 -4.11
N ILE A 73 -12.75 -3.12 -4.73
CA ILE A 73 -12.94 -2.26 -5.90
C ILE A 73 -13.40 -3.06 -7.11
N PHE A 74 -13.03 -4.35 -7.23
CA PHE A 74 -13.49 -5.19 -8.33
C PHE A 74 -15.01 -5.34 -8.36
N THR A 75 -15.65 -5.46 -7.19
CA THR A 75 -17.12 -5.56 -7.07
C THR A 75 -17.80 -4.19 -7.12
N LEU A 76 -17.24 -3.20 -6.41
CA LEU A 76 -17.89 -1.89 -6.23
C LEU A 76 -17.62 -0.93 -7.40
N GLY A 77 -16.46 -1.03 -8.04
CA GLY A 77 -16.06 -0.14 -9.12
C GLY A 77 -16.14 1.34 -8.75
N GLU A 78 -16.73 2.12 -9.65
CA GLU A 78 -16.94 3.57 -9.50
C GLU A 78 -17.77 3.94 -8.27
N ALA A 79 -18.72 3.07 -7.85
CA ALA A 79 -19.57 3.34 -6.70
C ALA A 79 -18.79 3.51 -5.39
N ALA A 80 -17.65 2.80 -5.21
CA ALA A 80 -16.78 3.00 -4.05
C ALA A 80 -16.23 4.44 -3.99
N PHE A 81 -15.93 5.02 -5.15
CA PHE A 81 -15.33 6.34 -5.27
C PHE A 81 -16.36 7.47 -5.25
N ALA A 82 -17.48 7.30 -5.93
CA ALA A 82 -18.55 8.30 -6.00
C ALA A 82 -19.44 8.25 -4.75
N GLU A 83 -20.31 7.26 -4.64
CA GLU A 83 -21.31 7.15 -3.58
C GLU A 83 -20.64 6.75 -2.24
N GLY A 84 -19.62 5.88 -2.26
CA GLY A 84 -18.85 5.48 -1.09
C GLY A 84 -18.01 6.61 -0.51
N GLY A 85 -17.63 7.59 -1.34
CA GLY A 85 -16.93 8.80 -0.93
C GLY A 85 -15.40 8.71 -0.94
N LEU A 86 -14.80 7.62 -1.44
CA LEU A 86 -13.33 7.47 -1.51
C LEU A 86 -12.67 8.61 -2.30
N ARG A 87 -13.27 9.07 -3.41
CA ARG A 87 -12.71 10.17 -4.20
C ARG A 87 -12.61 11.45 -3.38
N ALA A 88 -13.67 11.83 -2.69
CA ALA A 88 -13.68 13.02 -1.84
C ALA A 88 -12.68 12.90 -0.68
N PHE A 89 -12.58 11.70 -0.08
CA PHE A 89 -11.60 11.42 0.96
C PHE A 89 -10.16 11.54 0.46
N MET A 90 -9.85 11.05 -0.73
CA MET A 90 -8.53 11.16 -1.33
C MET A 90 -8.16 12.59 -1.71
N HIS A 91 -9.14 13.41 -2.07
CA HIS A 91 -8.94 14.82 -2.40
C HIS A 91 -8.85 15.74 -1.17
N ASP A 92 -9.06 15.21 0.03
CA ASP A 92 -8.97 15.99 1.27
C ASP A 92 -7.50 16.26 1.64
N PRO A 93 -7.04 17.53 1.60
CA PRO A 93 -5.65 17.86 1.93
C PRO A 93 -5.31 17.68 3.41
N ALA A 94 -6.30 17.54 4.28
CA ALA A 94 -6.11 17.27 5.70
C ALA A 94 -5.71 15.80 5.97
N VAL A 95 -5.91 14.90 5.01
CA VAL A 95 -5.54 13.50 5.11
C VAL A 95 -4.18 13.27 4.47
N LEU A 96 -3.20 12.81 5.25
CA LEU A 96 -1.91 12.36 4.74
C LEU A 96 -1.97 10.87 4.40
N PHE A 97 -1.92 10.53 3.13
CA PHE A 97 -1.76 9.14 2.70
C PHE A 97 -0.29 8.72 2.81
N VAL A 98 -0.04 7.58 3.43
CA VAL A 98 1.29 7.00 3.61
C VAL A 98 1.37 5.71 2.81
N GLY A 99 2.20 5.69 1.78
CA GLY A 99 2.34 4.54 0.88
C GLY A 99 3.80 4.21 0.61
N PHE A 100 4.02 3.18 -0.20
CA PHE A 100 5.34 2.77 -0.65
C PHE A 100 5.40 2.77 -2.17
N ASP A 101 6.10 3.74 -2.78
CA ASP A 101 6.22 3.88 -4.24
C ASP A 101 4.86 4.02 -4.96
N GLY A 102 4.03 4.94 -4.52
CA GLY A 102 2.66 5.12 -5.00
C GLY A 102 2.48 5.58 -6.46
N ARG A 103 3.50 5.39 -7.33
CA ARG A 103 3.47 5.87 -8.73
C ARG A 103 2.50 5.09 -9.61
N ALA A 104 2.49 3.76 -9.50
CA ALA A 104 1.58 2.90 -10.26
C ALA A 104 0.15 3.05 -9.75
N ASP A 105 0.00 3.15 -8.42
CA ASP A 105 -1.27 3.34 -7.75
C ASP A 105 -1.93 4.65 -8.15
N ALA A 106 -1.16 5.74 -8.11
CA ALA A 106 -1.64 7.04 -8.54
C ALA A 106 -2.01 7.06 -10.03
N ASP A 107 -1.25 6.37 -10.89
CA ASP A 107 -1.59 6.24 -12.31
C ASP A 107 -2.94 5.52 -12.50
N ALA A 108 -3.15 4.41 -11.79
CA ALA A 108 -4.41 3.68 -11.83
C ALA A 108 -5.58 4.52 -11.28
N LEU A 109 -5.42 5.11 -10.09
CA LEU A 109 -6.46 5.91 -9.44
C LEU A 109 -6.90 7.11 -10.28
N VAL A 110 -5.95 7.85 -10.85
CA VAL A 110 -6.25 9.03 -11.67
C VAL A 110 -7.00 8.66 -12.94
N TYR A 111 -6.53 7.64 -13.66
CA TYR A 111 -7.10 7.32 -14.97
C TYR A 111 -8.35 6.44 -14.91
N LEU A 112 -8.45 5.54 -13.94
CA LEU A 112 -9.60 4.65 -13.82
C LEU A 112 -10.75 5.28 -13.03
N TYR A 113 -10.44 6.14 -12.03
CA TYR A 113 -11.44 6.60 -11.07
C TYR A 113 -11.42 8.12 -10.81
N SER A 114 -10.61 8.88 -11.55
CA SER A 114 -10.44 10.33 -11.34
C SER A 114 -10.15 10.68 -9.86
N ALA A 115 -9.45 9.78 -9.14
CA ALA A 115 -9.11 9.91 -7.74
C ALA A 115 -7.61 10.16 -7.59
N ARG A 116 -7.24 11.04 -6.65
CA ARG A 116 -5.85 11.39 -6.38
C ARG A 116 -5.66 11.76 -4.93
N ALA A 117 -4.64 11.20 -4.28
CA ALA A 117 -4.24 11.66 -2.96
C ALA A 117 -3.75 13.12 -3.03
N ALA A 118 -4.41 14.02 -2.28
CA ALA A 118 -4.02 15.42 -2.20
C ALA A 118 -2.71 15.62 -1.43
N SER A 119 -2.42 14.70 -0.49
CA SER A 119 -1.22 14.71 0.33
C SER A 119 -0.68 13.28 0.44
N PHE A 120 0.59 13.04 0.11
CA PHE A 120 1.17 11.70 0.06
C PHE A 120 2.60 11.69 0.61
N TYR A 121 2.87 10.78 1.54
CA TYR A 121 4.20 10.47 2.05
C TYR A 121 4.67 9.13 1.49
N ASP A 122 5.81 9.13 0.81
CA ASP A 122 6.37 7.92 0.21
C ASP A 122 7.46 7.32 1.13
N VAL A 123 7.14 6.22 1.79
CA VAL A 123 8.04 5.49 2.69
C VAL A 123 9.28 4.97 1.93
N GLN A 124 9.19 4.69 0.62
CA GLN A 124 10.35 4.30 -0.18
C GLN A 124 11.41 5.41 -0.21
N ILE A 125 10.99 6.67 -0.35
CA ILE A 125 11.90 7.81 -0.32
C ILE A 125 12.65 7.87 1.02
N ALA A 126 11.91 7.78 2.14
CA ALA A 126 12.51 7.80 3.48
C ALA A 126 13.47 6.64 3.70
N SER A 127 13.08 5.44 3.26
CA SER A 127 13.90 4.24 3.34
C SER A 127 15.22 4.36 2.55
N CYS A 128 15.17 4.94 1.35
CA CYS A 128 16.36 5.17 0.53
C CYS A 128 17.29 6.22 1.16
N ILE A 129 16.75 7.35 1.64
CA ILE A 129 17.55 8.40 2.30
C ILE A 129 18.22 7.86 3.55
N ARG A 130 17.49 7.12 4.38
CA ARG A 130 18.05 6.46 5.55
C ARG A 130 19.21 5.53 5.18
N GLN A 131 19.02 4.69 4.16
CA GLN A 131 20.06 3.77 3.69
C GLN A 131 21.31 4.51 3.23
N ASP A 132 21.15 5.57 2.45
CA ASP A 132 22.26 6.38 1.95
C ASP A 132 23.07 7.00 3.10
N GLN A 133 22.38 7.50 4.14
CA GLN A 133 23.03 8.05 5.32
C GLN A 133 23.79 6.98 6.12
N GLU A 134 23.18 5.81 6.34
CA GLU A 134 23.82 4.69 7.05
C GLU A 134 25.07 4.18 6.33
N GLN A 135 25.07 4.19 4.99
CA GLN A 135 26.18 3.68 4.17
C GLN A 135 27.23 4.75 3.80
N GLY A 136 26.93 6.02 4.07
CA GLY A 136 27.78 7.16 3.67
C GLY A 136 27.91 7.33 2.14
N ARG A 137 27.01 6.73 1.36
CA ARG A 137 26.98 6.81 -0.10
C ARG A 137 25.57 6.66 -0.63
N ARG A 138 25.29 7.27 -1.80
CA ARG A 138 24.01 7.07 -2.50
C ARG A 138 24.00 5.72 -3.20
N ASP A 139 22.92 4.97 -3.00
CA ASP A 139 22.68 3.77 -3.78
C ASP A 139 22.23 4.15 -5.20
N ARG A 140 22.49 3.28 -6.17
CA ARG A 140 22.10 3.47 -7.56
C ARG A 140 20.64 3.09 -7.84
N PHE A 141 20.05 2.29 -6.97
CA PHE A 141 18.74 1.71 -7.18
C PHE A 141 17.88 1.85 -5.93
N VAL A 142 16.61 2.13 -6.15
CA VAL A 142 15.60 2.03 -5.11
C VAL A 142 15.32 0.56 -4.80
N HIS A 143 14.96 0.27 -3.58
CA HIS A 143 14.58 -1.08 -3.17
C HIS A 143 13.07 -1.17 -2.92
N GLY A 144 12.52 -2.40 -3.01
CA GLY A 144 11.11 -2.66 -2.79
C GLY A 144 10.75 -2.75 -1.31
N LEU A 145 9.44 -2.80 -1.04
CA LEU A 145 8.86 -2.85 0.31
C LEU A 145 9.43 -4.00 1.15
N GLY A 146 9.61 -5.21 0.57
CA GLY A 146 10.17 -6.35 1.31
C GLY A 146 11.51 -6.04 1.96
N ARG A 147 12.44 -5.40 1.21
CA ARG A 147 13.75 -5.03 1.77
C ARG A 147 13.66 -3.91 2.80
N ALA A 148 12.73 -3.00 2.63
CA ALA A 148 12.47 -1.94 3.61
C ALA A 148 11.92 -2.50 4.93
N THR A 149 10.98 -3.44 4.85
CA THR A 149 10.41 -4.12 6.02
C THR A 149 11.40 -5.03 6.73
N GLU A 150 12.24 -5.77 6.00
CA GLU A 150 13.36 -6.53 6.61
C GLU A 150 14.27 -5.64 7.45
N ARG A 151 14.61 -4.46 6.92
CA ARG A 151 15.44 -3.48 7.65
C ARG A 151 14.70 -2.91 8.86
N PHE A 152 13.44 -2.61 8.73
CA PHE A 152 12.62 -2.09 9.83
C PHE A 152 12.51 -3.12 10.96
N LEU A 153 12.26 -4.38 10.62
CA LEU A 153 12.06 -5.49 11.57
C LEU A 153 13.37 -6.20 11.97
N ARG A 154 14.53 -5.63 11.68
CA ARG A 154 15.84 -6.31 11.93
C ARG A 154 16.05 -6.78 13.38
N ASN A 155 15.41 -6.10 14.34
CA ASN A 155 15.50 -6.41 15.77
C ASN A 155 14.24 -7.12 16.29
N ASP A 156 13.26 -7.44 15.42
CA ASP A 156 12.01 -8.12 15.74
C ASP A 156 11.83 -9.36 14.84
N ARG A 157 12.51 -10.44 15.25
CA ARG A 157 12.57 -11.67 14.46
C ARG A 157 11.22 -12.34 14.31
N ASP A 158 10.38 -12.28 15.33
CA ASP A 158 9.08 -12.97 15.31
C ASP A 158 8.13 -12.28 14.32
N ARG A 159 8.05 -10.94 14.36
CA ARG A 159 7.28 -10.17 13.37
C ARG A 159 7.83 -10.33 11.96
N ALA A 160 9.15 -10.36 11.79
CA ALA A 160 9.77 -10.58 10.48
C ALA A 160 9.40 -11.94 9.89
N LEU A 161 9.44 -13.01 10.69
CA LEU A 161 9.06 -14.35 10.24
C LEU A 161 7.56 -14.48 9.93
N ALA A 162 6.70 -13.86 10.75
CA ALA A 162 5.25 -13.83 10.49
C ALA A 162 4.94 -13.12 9.18
N LEU A 163 5.55 -11.94 8.95
CA LEU A 163 5.40 -11.19 7.70
C LEU A 163 5.88 -11.99 6.48
N GLU A 164 7.06 -12.62 6.57
CA GLU A 164 7.61 -13.45 5.49
C GLU A 164 6.67 -14.59 5.10
N ARG A 165 6.11 -15.30 6.07
CA ARG A 165 5.15 -16.39 5.83
C ARG A 165 3.89 -15.89 5.13
N THR A 166 3.30 -14.80 5.63
CA THR A 166 2.11 -14.17 5.03
C THR A 166 2.38 -13.76 3.59
N LYS A 167 3.49 -13.06 3.35
CA LYS A 167 3.89 -12.64 1.99
C LYS A 167 4.14 -13.82 1.07
N LYS A 168 4.82 -14.86 1.53
CA LYS A 168 5.08 -16.07 0.76
C LYS A 168 3.79 -16.78 0.35
N ALA A 169 2.81 -16.88 1.26
CA ALA A 169 1.52 -17.51 0.98
C ALA A 169 0.73 -16.76 -0.12
N GLY A 170 0.66 -15.42 -0.05
CA GLY A 170 0.00 -14.62 -1.08
C GLY A 170 0.72 -14.68 -2.42
N LEU A 171 2.05 -14.48 -2.43
CA LEU A 171 2.88 -14.56 -3.65
C LEU A 171 2.73 -15.89 -4.40
N ALA A 172 2.52 -17.00 -3.70
CA ALA A 172 2.31 -18.31 -4.33
C ALA A 172 1.04 -18.35 -5.19
N LEU A 173 0.04 -17.50 -4.91
CA LEU A 173 -1.22 -17.46 -5.62
C LEU A 173 -1.19 -16.55 -6.85
N PHE A 174 -0.52 -15.39 -6.76
CA PHE A 174 -0.61 -14.41 -7.84
C PHE A 174 0.67 -14.20 -8.66
N ALA A 175 1.86 -14.54 -8.13
CA ALA A 175 3.12 -14.27 -8.79
C ALA A 175 3.40 -15.32 -9.89
N PRO A 176 3.47 -14.93 -11.20
CA PRO A 176 3.66 -15.89 -12.29
C PRO A 176 4.95 -16.70 -12.20
N GLU A 177 6.02 -16.10 -11.68
CA GLU A 177 7.31 -16.78 -11.44
C GLU A 177 7.24 -17.86 -10.35
N ARG A 178 6.13 -17.92 -9.61
CA ARG A 178 5.82 -18.95 -8.60
C ARG A 178 4.68 -19.87 -9.02
N GLY A 179 4.26 -19.79 -10.29
CA GLY A 179 3.16 -20.58 -10.83
C GLY A 179 1.77 -19.99 -10.57
N GLY A 180 1.69 -18.79 -10.02
CA GLY A 180 0.45 -18.06 -9.79
C GLY A 180 -0.02 -17.26 -11.00
N SER A 181 -1.12 -16.51 -10.83
CA SER A 181 -1.65 -15.63 -11.86
C SER A 181 -2.26 -14.38 -11.22
N TYR A 182 -1.95 -13.20 -11.76
CA TYR A 182 -2.60 -11.96 -11.33
C TYR A 182 -4.12 -11.98 -11.46
N ALA A 183 -4.69 -12.83 -12.32
CA ALA A 183 -6.13 -13.00 -12.45
C ALA A 183 -6.82 -13.43 -11.14
N VAL A 184 -6.08 -14.01 -10.18
CA VAL A 184 -6.63 -14.42 -8.88
C VAL A 184 -7.13 -13.24 -8.05
N TRP A 185 -6.64 -12.00 -8.30
CA TRP A 185 -7.14 -10.79 -7.64
C TRP A 185 -8.62 -10.50 -7.95
N LYS A 186 -9.15 -11.08 -9.03
CA LYS A 186 -10.55 -10.97 -9.45
C LYS A 186 -11.44 -12.06 -8.87
N GLN A 187 -10.88 -13.06 -8.19
CA GLN A 187 -11.66 -14.14 -7.58
C GLN A 187 -12.48 -13.63 -6.40
N ARG A 188 -13.75 -14.07 -6.34
CA ARG A 188 -14.63 -13.82 -5.19
C ARG A 188 -15.31 -15.11 -4.74
N PRO A 189 -15.37 -15.39 -3.42
CA PRO A 189 -14.73 -14.58 -2.36
C PRO A 189 -13.21 -14.49 -2.54
N LEU A 190 -12.61 -13.37 -2.11
CA LEU A 190 -11.15 -13.18 -2.17
C LEU A 190 -10.46 -14.24 -1.30
N PRO A 191 -9.47 -14.99 -1.84
CA PRO A 191 -8.73 -15.96 -1.04
C PRO A 191 -8.10 -15.33 0.20
N LYS A 192 -8.25 -15.98 1.36
CA LYS A 192 -7.74 -15.47 2.64
C LYS A 192 -6.25 -15.11 2.58
N ALA A 193 -5.43 -15.91 1.92
CA ALA A 193 -4.00 -15.61 1.78
C ALA A 193 -3.71 -14.32 0.99
N LEU A 194 -4.60 -13.91 0.07
CA LEU A 194 -4.50 -12.62 -0.62
C LEU A 194 -4.99 -11.46 0.25
N LEU A 195 -6.05 -11.69 1.03
CA LEU A 195 -6.51 -10.70 2.00
C LEU A 195 -5.42 -10.40 3.04
N ASP A 196 -4.81 -11.44 3.58
CA ASP A 196 -3.72 -11.34 4.56
C ASP A 196 -2.47 -10.68 3.95
N TYR A 197 -2.14 -11.03 2.70
CA TYR A 197 -1.04 -10.41 1.95
C TYR A 197 -1.26 -8.91 1.79
N ALA A 198 -2.43 -8.51 1.32
CA ALA A 198 -2.79 -7.12 1.08
C ALA A 198 -2.80 -6.30 2.39
N ALA A 199 -3.36 -6.85 3.46
CA ALA A 199 -3.32 -6.22 4.77
C ALA A 199 -1.88 -6.01 5.27
N ALA A 200 -0.99 -6.98 5.03
CA ALA A 200 0.40 -6.90 5.43
C ALA A 200 1.20 -5.81 4.69
N ASP A 201 0.78 -5.38 3.49
CA ASP A 201 1.46 -4.32 2.74
C ASP A 201 1.30 -2.93 3.39
N VAL A 202 0.19 -2.68 4.05
CA VAL A 202 -0.06 -1.40 4.73
C VAL A 202 0.28 -1.42 6.23
N ALA A 203 0.42 -2.61 6.81
CA ALA A 203 0.54 -2.85 8.24
C ALA A 203 1.63 -2.06 8.97
N LEU A 204 2.77 -1.89 8.33
CA LEU A 204 3.96 -1.30 8.94
C LEU A 204 4.25 0.12 8.41
N LEU A 205 3.47 0.61 7.43
CA LEU A 205 3.81 1.85 6.74
C LEU A 205 3.79 3.07 7.66
N LEU A 206 2.80 3.16 8.57
CA LEU A 206 2.72 4.25 9.54
C LEU A 206 3.87 4.19 10.56
N ASP A 207 4.23 3.00 11.03
CA ASP A 207 5.35 2.82 11.95
C ASP A 207 6.69 3.13 11.27
N MET A 208 6.87 2.66 10.03
CA MET A 208 8.05 2.99 9.23
C MET A 208 8.14 4.49 8.95
N LYS A 209 7.01 5.14 8.62
CA LYS A 209 6.96 6.60 8.46
C LYS A 209 7.40 7.30 9.73
N ARG A 210 6.81 6.93 10.88
CA ARG A 210 7.09 7.54 12.19
C ARG A 210 8.55 7.39 12.60
N GLU A 211 9.18 6.21 12.34
CA GLU A 211 10.59 6.00 12.63
C GLU A 211 11.51 6.76 11.66
N TRP A 212 11.12 6.88 10.38
CA TRP A 212 12.02 7.37 9.33
C TRP A 212 11.79 8.81 8.91
N GLU A 213 10.76 9.49 9.43
CA GLU A 213 10.55 10.92 9.11
C GLU A 213 11.68 11.83 9.61
N VAL A 214 12.46 11.40 10.59
CA VAL A 214 13.70 12.09 11.02
C VAL A 214 14.74 12.17 9.89
N PHE A 215 14.77 11.21 8.98
CA PHE A 215 15.65 11.19 7.80
C PHE A 215 15.01 11.87 6.58
N SER A 216 13.70 11.89 6.53
CA SER A 216 12.89 12.44 5.43
C SER A 216 11.70 13.20 5.98
N PRO A 217 11.89 14.47 6.38
CA PRO A 217 10.83 15.29 6.96
C PRO A 217 9.58 15.31 6.09
N VAL A 218 8.40 15.34 6.73
CA VAL A 218 7.11 15.15 6.07
C VAL A 218 6.93 16.09 4.87
N GLU A 219 7.18 17.39 5.02
CA GLU A 219 6.96 18.35 3.94
C GLU A 219 7.90 18.15 2.76
N GLU A 220 9.18 17.82 3.00
CA GLU A 220 10.12 17.52 1.92
C GLU A 220 9.77 16.22 1.20
N ASN A 221 9.35 15.19 1.97
CA ASN A 221 8.94 13.91 1.40
C ASN A 221 7.70 14.09 0.51
N LYS A 222 6.68 14.79 1.00
CA LYS A 222 5.46 15.10 0.25
C LYS A 222 5.77 15.77 -1.09
N GLN A 223 6.64 16.77 -1.10
CA GLN A 223 7.05 17.45 -2.33
C GLN A 223 7.71 16.48 -3.32
N LYS A 224 8.67 15.68 -2.84
CA LYS A 224 9.36 14.68 -3.68
C LYS A 224 8.40 13.62 -4.18
N ALA A 225 7.52 13.10 -3.32
CA ALA A 225 6.53 12.08 -3.67
C ALA A 225 5.55 12.59 -4.74
N LEU A 226 4.99 13.78 -4.56
CA LEU A 226 4.06 14.37 -5.52
C LEU A 226 4.73 14.64 -6.88
N VAL A 227 5.99 15.09 -6.90
CA VAL A 227 6.74 15.26 -8.15
C VAL A 227 6.94 13.93 -8.88
N ARG A 228 7.28 12.86 -8.16
CA ARG A 228 7.42 11.50 -8.73
C ARG A 228 6.09 10.99 -9.29
N ILE A 229 5.03 11.14 -8.53
CA ILE A 229 3.67 10.76 -8.93
C ILE A 229 3.24 11.55 -10.17
N ASP A 230 3.40 12.87 -10.18
CA ASP A 230 3.04 13.71 -11.32
C ASP A 230 3.80 13.32 -12.58
N ARG A 231 5.10 13.04 -12.46
CA ARG A 231 5.91 12.55 -13.57
C ARG A 231 5.38 11.21 -14.09
N ALA A 232 5.09 10.25 -13.21
CA ALA A 232 4.56 8.95 -13.58
C ALA A 232 3.18 9.04 -14.26
N VAL A 233 2.29 9.87 -13.72
CA VAL A 233 0.95 10.12 -14.30
C VAL A 233 1.02 10.83 -15.66
N ARG A 234 1.98 11.73 -15.88
CA ARG A 234 2.16 12.43 -17.18
C ARG A 234 2.90 11.60 -18.21
N SER A 235 3.86 10.77 -17.79
CA SER A 235 4.58 9.84 -18.66
C SER A 235 3.89 8.48 -18.64
N ARG A 236 3.96 7.73 -19.75
CA ARG A 236 3.59 6.32 -19.70
C ARG A 236 4.58 5.61 -18.79
N LEU A 237 4.12 4.97 -17.72
CA LEU A 237 4.97 4.12 -16.89
C LEU A 237 5.63 3.05 -17.78
N PRO A 238 6.93 2.80 -17.64
CA PRO A 238 7.56 1.68 -18.32
C PRO A 238 6.90 0.36 -17.87
N ALA A 239 6.74 -0.58 -18.81
CA ALA A 239 6.23 -1.91 -18.49
C ALA A 239 6.96 -2.51 -17.28
N LYS A 240 6.21 -3.23 -16.41
CA LYS A 240 6.74 -3.88 -15.19
C LYS A 240 8.07 -4.57 -15.45
N GLY A 241 9.07 -4.35 -14.60
CA GLY A 241 10.35 -5.06 -14.61
C GLY A 241 11.61 -4.23 -14.84
N LYS A 242 11.53 -2.95 -15.18
CA LYS A 242 12.72 -2.10 -15.23
C LYS A 242 12.93 -1.40 -13.88
N GLN A 243 13.99 -1.77 -13.18
CA GLN A 243 14.48 -1.00 -12.03
C GLN A 243 14.75 0.44 -12.49
N MET A 244 14.07 1.39 -11.84
CA MET A 244 14.33 2.81 -12.11
C MET A 244 15.61 3.25 -11.39
N ALA A 245 16.45 3.99 -12.11
CA ALA A 245 17.65 4.57 -11.53
C ALA A 245 17.28 5.77 -10.61
N ILE A 246 18.07 5.97 -9.56
CA ILE A 246 17.92 7.05 -8.55
C ILE A 246 17.94 8.47 -9.15
N LYS A 247 18.16 8.63 -10.44
CA LYS A 247 18.11 9.95 -11.11
C LYS A 247 16.79 10.71 -10.98
N ASP A 248 15.75 10.04 -10.45
CA ASP A 248 14.42 10.59 -10.30
C ASP A 248 14.09 11.06 -8.86
N PHE A 249 15.11 11.11 -7.97
CA PHE A 249 15.03 11.67 -6.61
C PHE A 249 15.55 13.10 -6.55
#